data_bc938b8a6f45ffab3afc045a115cff37
#
_entry.id   bc938b8a6f45ffab3afc045a115cff37
#
_cell.length_a   1.000
_cell.length_b   1.000
_cell.length_c   1.000
_cell.angle_alpha   90.00
_cell.angle_beta   90.00
_cell.angle_gamma   90.00
#
_symmetry.space_group_name_H-M   'P 1'
#
loop_
_entity.id
_entity.type
_entity.pdbx_description
1 polymer ?
#
loop_
_entity_poly.entity_id
_entity_poly.type
_entity_poly.pdbx_seq_one_letter_code
_entity_poly.pdbx_strand_id
1 'polypeptide(L)'
;MRGIVVCLFFFCLFVSSVFSSSASELKIALQDDPDSLDPALSKTFSARLVYTAICDKLVDISPDAGFVPELAQSWSFSEDGKILKMSLRKDVFFQDGTLFNADAAVYSLKRTIGFSQSVRENELDAVASVDATGPFELTIKLKYPDAALLSQLADRAGVMVSPKAAREMGTDFGLKPICAGPFRFVERVPHDRIVLERFDRYWNSQQIKLDRLTFLSIEDPSVRFSNLRAGIVDMVDRLSSSDFAKAKAASRLETNRIASEAYIALTINIANGDKAMTPLGQQKLLRQAFSFAIDRASIRDNVYDGAMVVGNQPWAPDTVWYNSGFPVSPRNLEKARQLIEQAGFANQKIDVQISHSNDPTIVQVMQAIQKMANEAGFNVSLRPKEENKLAIDNKSGKFEVSAQRWSGRIDPDGNISWFVTCEAGDNIGRYCNHDLDDKLSLARKTSDPAERADLYHHAIAILQDDMPIIYLGHPDYIYAYTKKLHGFRPYPDGLIRFSNMYKN
;
A
#
# COMPACT_ATOMS: atom_id res chain seq x y z
N MET A 1 -94.72 -4.17 15.68
CA MET A 1 -93.46 -4.61 16.30
C MET A 1 -92.39 -4.57 15.15
N ARG A 2 -91.60 -3.54 15.12
CA ARG A 2 -90.56 -3.33 14.07
C ARG A 2 -89.17 -3.77 14.72
N GLY A 3 -88.57 -4.83 14.12
CA GLY A 3 -87.23 -5.28 14.51
C GLY A 3 -86.18 -4.49 13.79
N ILE A 4 -85.23 -3.89 14.56
CA ILE A 4 -84.06 -3.18 14.05
C ILE A 4 -82.94 -4.23 13.94
N VAL A 5 -82.43 -4.42 12.72
CA VAL A 5 -81.21 -5.20 12.47
C VAL A 5 -80.02 -4.25 12.50
N VAL A 6 -79.13 -4.46 13.46
CA VAL A 6 -77.84 -3.71 13.56
C VAL A 6 -76.76 -4.51 12.83
N CYS A 7 -76.29 -4.02 11.73
CA CYS A 7 -75.10 -4.54 11.01
C CYS A 7 -73.82 -3.96 11.66
N LEU A 8 -73.05 -4.80 12.37
CA LEU A 8 -71.70 -4.47 12.80
C LEU A 8 -70.72 -4.66 11.63
N PHE A 9 -70.19 -3.57 11.14
CA PHE A 9 -69.05 -3.55 10.21
C PHE A 9 -67.77 -3.73 11.05
N PHE A 10 -67.11 -4.89 10.91
CA PHE A 10 -65.75 -5.12 11.42
C PHE A 10 -64.74 -4.50 10.46
N PHE A 11 -64.17 -3.37 10.89
CA PHE A 11 -63.07 -2.69 10.15
C PHE A 11 -61.75 -3.37 10.55
N CYS A 12 -61.27 -4.33 9.73
CA CYS A 12 -59.92 -4.92 9.88
C CYS A 12 -58.88 -3.88 9.48
N LEU A 13 -58.26 -3.22 10.46
CA LEU A 13 -57.06 -2.46 10.27
C LEU A 13 -55.87 -3.39 9.96
N PHE A 14 -55.51 -3.48 8.66
CA PHE A 14 -54.24 -4.06 8.25
C PHE A 14 -53.13 -3.07 8.64
N VAL A 15 -52.48 -3.32 9.77
CA VAL A 15 -51.22 -2.67 10.14
C VAL A 15 -50.13 -3.30 9.27
N SER A 16 -49.84 -2.67 8.12
CA SER A 16 -48.65 -2.99 7.33
C SER A 16 -47.43 -2.60 8.15
N SER A 17 -46.79 -3.58 8.79
CA SER A 17 -45.48 -3.40 9.44
C SER A 17 -44.47 -3.13 8.33
N VAL A 18 -44.16 -1.86 8.13
CA VAL A 18 -43.00 -1.45 7.32
C VAL A 18 -41.77 -1.89 8.13
N PHE A 19 -41.25 -3.07 7.81
CA PHE A 19 -39.90 -3.45 8.23
C PHE A 19 -38.93 -2.46 7.59
N SER A 20 -38.55 -1.42 8.31
CA SER A 20 -37.38 -0.64 7.97
C SER A 20 -36.18 -1.58 8.03
N SER A 21 -35.78 -2.14 6.88
CA SER A 21 -34.49 -2.80 6.75
C SER A 21 -33.46 -1.73 7.10
N SER A 22 -32.83 -1.85 8.25
CA SER A 22 -31.67 -1.03 8.60
C SER A 22 -30.61 -1.28 7.52
N ALA A 23 -30.19 -0.21 6.83
CA ALA A 23 -29.13 -0.29 5.83
C ALA A 23 -27.91 -1.01 6.41
N SER A 24 -27.40 -2.01 5.71
CA SER A 24 -26.22 -2.77 6.16
C SER A 24 -24.98 -1.91 6.02
N GLU A 25 -24.54 -1.30 7.14
CA GLU A 25 -23.38 -0.43 7.23
C GLU A 25 -22.17 -1.16 7.79
N LEU A 26 -21.00 -0.96 7.19
CA LEU A 26 -19.70 -1.38 7.69
C LEU A 26 -18.85 -0.16 8.05
N LYS A 27 -18.42 -0.08 9.31
CA LYS A 27 -17.55 0.99 9.83
C LYS A 27 -16.14 0.46 9.99
N ILE A 28 -15.18 1.10 9.29
CA ILE A 28 -13.78 0.68 9.22
C ILE A 28 -12.92 1.79 9.82
N ALA A 29 -12.10 1.46 10.82
CA ALA A 29 -11.11 2.39 11.35
C ALA A 29 -9.83 2.33 10.53
N LEU A 30 -9.43 3.47 9.95
CA LEU A 30 -8.17 3.69 9.24
C LEU A 30 -7.10 4.25 10.19
N GLN A 31 -5.83 3.98 9.87
CA GLN A 31 -4.70 4.49 10.66
C GLN A 31 -4.41 5.98 10.44
N ASP A 32 -4.81 6.55 9.30
CA ASP A 32 -4.60 7.94 8.92
C ASP A 32 -5.75 8.45 8.03
N ASP A 33 -5.86 9.75 7.88
CA ASP A 33 -6.78 10.36 6.91
C ASP A 33 -6.13 10.33 5.52
N PRO A 34 -6.84 9.89 4.46
CA PRO A 34 -6.35 9.98 3.09
C PRO A 34 -5.87 11.38 2.72
N ASP A 35 -4.66 11.48 2.17
CA ASP A 35 -4.09 12.76 1.70
C ASP A 35 -4.91 13.37 0.55
N SER A 36 -5.44 12.55 -0.34
CA SER A 36 -6.33 12.93 -1.43
C SER A 36 -7.23 11.76 -1.81
N LEU A 37 -8.43 12.05 -2.35
CA LEU A 37 -9.26 11.06 -3.03
C LEU A 37 -9.17 11.17 -4.57
N ASP A 38 -8.10 11.74 -5.09
CA ASP A 38 -7.71 11.68 -6.51
C ASP A 38 -6.60 10.63 -6.68
N PRO A 39 -6.83 9.52 -7.43
CA PRO A 39 -5.83 8.46 -7.58
C PRO A 39 -4.52 8.93 -8.23
N ALA A 40 -4.55 9.98 -9.05
CA ALA A 40 -3.35 10.55 -9.65
C ALA A 40 -2.49 11.34 -8.64
N LEU A 41 -3.07 11.84 -7.55
CA LEU A 41 -2.40 12.72 -6.58
C LEU A 41 -2.03 12.02 -5.28
N SER A 42 -2.78 11.00 -4.88
CA SER A 42 -2.64 10.39 -3.56
C SER A 42 -1.41 9.49 -3.42
N LYS A 43 -0.78 9.54 -2.23
CA LYS A 43 0.36 8.70 -1.84
C LYS A 43 0.05 7.75 -0.69
N THR A 44 -0.96 8.05 0.14
CA THR A 44 -1.24 7.28 1.36
C THR A 44 -1.84 5.91 1.08
N PHE A 45 -1.60 4.97 2.01
CA PHE A 45 -2.21 3.65 1.97
C PHE A 45 -3.72 3.72 2.26
N SER A 46 -4.14 4.58 3.18
CA SER A 46 -5.55 4.76 3.52
C SER A 46 -6.37 5.22 2.32
N ALA A 47 -5.82 6.08 1.45
CA ALA A 47 -6.47 6.42 0.19
C ALA A 47 -6.63 5.21 -0.74
N ARG A 48 -5.62 4.31 -0.83
CA ARG A 48 -5.74 3.06 -1.60
C ARG A 48 -6.90 2.19 -1.12
N LEU A 49 -7.10 2.09 0.21
CA LEU A 49 -8.25 1.36 0.78
C LEU A 49 -9.59 1.97 0.36
N VAL A 50 -9.71 3.30 0.36
CA VAL A 50 -10.94 3.98 -0.06
C VAL A 50 -11.17 3.79 -1.55
N TYR A 51 -10.11 3.79 -2.38
CA TYR A 51 -10.26 3.57 -3.84
C TYR A 51 -10.82 2.19 -4.17
N THR A 52 -10.46 1.14 -3.45
CA THR A 52 -11.02 -0.20 -3.71
C THR A 52 -12.54 -0.25 -3.56
N ALA A 53 -13.14 0.72 -2.85
CA ALA A 53 -14.58 0.86 -2.75
C ALA A 53 -15.18 1.76 -3.83
N ILE A 54 -14.49 2.84 -4.22
CA ILE A 54 -15.04 3.85 -5.13
C ILE A 54 -14.75 3.51 -6.60
N CYS A 55 -13.58 2.93 -6.87
CA CYS A 55 -13.02 2.85 -8.21
C CYS A 55 -12.59 1.43 -8.58
N ASP A 56 -13.01 0.96 -9.74
CA ASP A 56 -12.42 -0.21 -10.38
C ASP A 56 -11.22 0.19 -11.24
N LYS A 57 -10.37 -0.79 -11.49
CA LYS A 57 -9.17 -0.74 -12.33
C LYS A 57 -9.35 -1.59 -13.58
N LEU A 58 -8.39 -1.57 -14.49
CA LEU A 58 -8.40 -2.48 -15.64
C LEU A 58 -8.21 -3.93 -15.20
N VAL A 59 -7.28 -4.19 -14.30
CA VAL A 59 -6.99 -5.49 -13.70
C VAL A 59 -6.98 -5.38 -12.18
N ASP A 60 -7.25 -6.47 -11.48
CA ASP A 60 -7.05 -6.61 -10.04
C ASP A 60 -6.16 -7.83 -9.75
N ILE A 61 -5.93 -8.12 -8.48
CA ILE A 61 -5.20 -9.30 -8.03
C ILE A 61 -6.11 -10.26 -7.28
N SER A 62 -5.76 -11.55 -7.34
CA SER A 62 -6.36 -12.59 -6.49
C SER A 62 -5.70 -12.63 -5.10
N PRO A 63 -6.28 -13.37 -4.12
CA PRO A 63 -5.62 -13.63 -2.84
C PRO A 63 -4.24 -14.29 -2.95
N ASP A 64 -3.98 -14.99 -4.07
CA ASP A 64 -2.71 -15.65 -4.36
C ASP A 64 -1.77 -14.76 -5.21
N ALA A 65 -1.99 -13.44 -5.22
CA ALA A 65 -1.21 -12.44 -5.94
C ALA A 65 -1.22 -12.57 -7.50
N GLY A 66 -2.04 -13.43 -8.07
CA GLY A 66 -2.23 -13.54 -9.52
C GLY A 66 -3.08 -12.38 -10.07
N PHE A 67 -2.83 -11.94 -11.32
CA PHE A 67 -3.67 -10.94 -11.97
C PHE A 67 -5.01 -11.54 -12.41
N VAL A 68 -6.09 -10.82 -12.12
CA VAL A 68 -7.47 -11.23 -12.46
C VAL A 68 -8.20 -10.13 -13.23
N PRO A 69 -9.18 -10.50 -14.08
CA PRO A 69 -10.02 -9.55 -14.79
C PRO A 69 -10.81 -8.64 -13.84
N GLU A 70 -10.79 -7.32 -14.11
CA GLU A 70 -11.70 -6.36 -13.49
C GLU A 70 -12.46 -5.62 -14.60
N LEU A 71 -12.13 -4.40 -15.00
CA LEU A 71 -12.77 -3.74 -16.15
C LEU A 71 -12.26 -4.25 -17.51
N ALA A 72 -11.04 -4.77 -17.58
CA ALA A 72 -10.57 -5.59 -18.70
C ALA A 72 -10.96 -7.05 -18.44
N GLN A 73 -11.65 -7.68 -19.40
CA GLN A 73 -12.05 -9.10 -19.32
C GLN A 73 -10.93 -10.05 -19.72
N SER A 74 -10.03 -9.59 -20.59
CA SER A 74 -8.87 -10.34 -21.07
C SER A 74 -7.81 -9.37 -21.58
N TRP A 75 -6.58 -9.88 -21.63
CA TRP A 75 -5.44 -9.15 -22.20
C TRP A 75 -4.41 -10.08 -22.79
N SER A 76 -3.60 -9.55 -23.70
CA SER A 76 -2.46 -10.25 -24.29
C SER A 76 -1.36 -9.27 -24.68
N PHE A 77 -0.11 -9.70 -24.48
CA PHE A 77 1.04 -9.00 -25.00
C PHE A 77 1.41 -9.52 -26.38
N SER A 78 2.01 -8.66 -27.22
CA SER A 78 2.70 -9.07 -28.43
C SER A 78 3.94 -9.90 -28.08
N GLU A 79 4.47 -10.64 -29.04
CA GLU A 79 5.66 -11.51 -28.86
C GLU A 79 6.89 -10.71 -28.39
N ASP A 80 7.06 -9.48 -28.87
CA ASP A 80 8.12 -8.57 -28.44
C ASP A 80 7.84 -7.83 -27.11
N GLY A 81 6.72 -8.11 -26.47
CA GLY A 81 6.31 -7.51 -25.19
C GLY A 81 5.97 -6.03 -25.25
N LYS A 82 5.89 -5.39 -26.43
CA LYS A 82 5.73 -3.94 -26.57
C LYS A 82 4.31 -3.49 -26.87
N ILE A 83 3.36 -4.38 -27.04
CA ILE A 83 1.96 -4.05 -27.29
C ILE A 83 1.11 -4.88 -26.33
N LEU A 84 0.37 -4.19 -25.46
CA LEU A 84 -0.65 -4.79 -24.62
C LEU A 84 -2.03 -4.48 -25.22
N LYS A 85 -2.77 -5.52 -25.59
CA LYS A 85 -4.16 -5.44 -26.04
C LYS A 85 -5.08 -5.90 -24.92
N MET A 86 -6.16 -5.16 -24.68
CA MET A 86 -7.15 -5.48 -23.66
C MET A 86 -8.57 -5.41 -24.23
N SER A 87 -9.39 -6.40 -23.92
CA SER A 87 -10.84 -6.39 -24.20
C SER A 87 -11.58 -5.95 -22.95
N LEU A 88 -12.39 -4.89 -23.07
CA LEU A 88 -13.04 -4.24 -21.94
C LEU A 88 -14.48 -4.75 -21.76
N ARG A 89 -14.99 -4.65 -20.51
CA ARG A 89 -16.41 -4.93 -20.21
C ARG A 89 -17.30 -3.95 -20.93
N LYS A 90 -18.47 -4.47 -21.33
CA LYS A 90 -19.59 -3.70 -21.84
C LYS A 90 -20.57 -3.42 -20.70
N ASP A 91 -21.42 -2.45 -20.86
CA ASP A 91 -22.50 -2.10 -19.90
C ASP A 91 -22.02 -1.72 -18.49
N VAL A 92 -20.79 -1.19 -18.39
CA VAL A 92 -20.25 -0.59 -17.16
C VAL A 92 -20.55 0.90 -17.15
N PHE A 93 -21.03 1.40 -16.03
CA PHE A 93 -21.32 2.82 -15.83
C PHE A 93 -20.46 3.42 -14.74
N PHE A 94 -20.02 4.64 -14.96
CA PHE A 94 -19.53 5.48 -13.87
C PHE A 94 -20.67 5.92 -12.96
N GLN A 95 -20.36 6.33 -11.74
CA GLN A 95 -21.34 6.74 -10.74
C GLN A 95 -22.15 8.00 -11.15
N ASP A 96 -21.65 8.79 -12.12
CA ASP A 96 -22.40 9.90 -12.74
C ASP A 96 -23.33 9.47 -13.89
N GLY A 97 -23.43 8.17 -14.15
CA GLY A 97 -24.28 7.58 -15.18
C GLY A 97 -23.68 7.57 -16.58
N THR A 98 -22.47 8.09 -16.80
CA THR A 98 -21.78 7.99 -18.10
C THR A 98 -21.24 6.57 -18.32
N LEU A 99 -21.17 6.14 -19.60
CA LEU A 99 -20.71 4.80 -19.96
C LEU A 99 -19.19 4.71 -19.90
N PHE A 100 -18.67 3.62 -19.32
CA PHE A 100 -17.27 3.22 -19.45
C PHE A 100 -17.05 2.53 -20.81
N ASN A 101 -16.05 2.95 -21.54
CA ASN A 101 -15.63 2.40 -22.82
C ASN A 101 -14.12 2.59 -23.03
N ALA A 102 -13.60 2.23 -24.20
CA ALA A 102 -12.18 2.38 -24.50
C ALA A 102 -11.71 3.85 -24.47
N ASP A 103 -12.52 4.82 -24.89
CA ASP A 103 -12.18 6.24 -24.81
C ASP A 103 -12.03 6.73 -23.36
N ALA A 104 -12.88 6.22 -22.46
CA ALA A 104 -12.79 6.53 -21.03
C ALA A 104 -11.53 5.92 -20.39
N ALA A 105 -11.15 4.71 -20.80
CA ALA A 105 -9.88 4.09 -20.37
C ALA A 105 -8.66 4.87 -20.88
N VAL A 106 -8.67 5.25 -22.17
CA VAL A 106 -7.64 6.13 -22.76
C VAL A 106 -7.52 7.44 -21.98
N TYR A 107 -8.65 8.08 -21.67
CA TYR A 107 -8.66 9.32 -20.90
C TYR A 107 -8.00 9.13 -19.52
N SER A 108 -8.40 8.09 -18.77
CA SER A 108 -7.92 7.84 -17.42
C SER A 108 -6.42 7.59 -17.39
N LEU A 109 -5.89 6.75 -18.30
CA LEU A 109 -4.47 6.46 -18.38
C LEU A 109 -3.66 7.69 -18.85
N LYS A 110 -4.15 8.43 -19.86
CA LYS A 110 -3.50 9.67 -20.31
C LYS A 110 -3.50 10.75 -19.20
N ARG A 111 -4.56 10.81 -18.38
CA ARG A 111 -4.59 11.69 -17.21
C ARG A 111 -3.55 11.28 -16.18
N THR A 112 -3.41 9.99 -15.89
CA THR A 112 -2.38 9.49 -14.95
C THR A 112 -0.97 9.85 -15.43
N ILE A 113 -0.70 9.76 -16.73
CA ILE A 113 0.63 10.07 -17.34
C ILE A 113 0.86 11.58 -17.44
N GLY A 114 -0.12 12.35 -17.90
CA GLY A 114 0.09 13.74 -18.35
C GLY A 114 -0.51 14.81 -17.44
N PHE A 115 -1.11 14.47 -16.31
CA PHE A 115 -1.59 15.47 -15.36
C PHE A 115 -0.40 16.08 -14.60
N SER A 116 -0.20 17.38 -14.70
CA SER A 116 1.02 18.07 -14.21
C SER A 116 1.32 17.89 -12.73
N GLN A 117 0.34 17.49 -11.93
CA GLN A 117 0.49 17.21 -10.50
C GLN A 117 0.48 15.69 -10.20
N SER A 118 0.43 14.85 -11.23
CA SER A 118 0.42 13.39 -11.04
C SER A 118 1.68 12.94 -10.32
N VAL A 119 1.48 12.12 -9.31
CA VAL A 119 2.58 11.44 -8.60
C VAL A 119 2.75 9.99 -9.10
N ARG A 120 2.07 9.65 -10.24
CA ARG A 120 2.05 8.32 -10.85
C ARG A 120 2.72 8.26 -12.22
N GLU A 121 3.21 9.38 -12.75
CA GLU A 121 3.82 9.46 -14.07
C GLU A 121 4.87 8.37 -14.29
N ASN A 122 5.76 8.18 -13.33
CA ASN A 122 6.85 7.19 -13.40
C ASN A 122 6.36 5.73 -13.35
N GLU A 123 5.14 5.49 -12.86
CA GLU A 123 4.56 4.14 -12.85
C GLU A 123 4.20 3.67 -14.27
N LEU A 124 3.95 4.59 -15.20
CA LEU A 124 3.59 4.31 -16.60
C LEU A 124 4.62 4.89 -17.61
N ASP A 125 5.85 5.10 -17.18
CA ASP A 125 6.91 5.69 -18.02
C ASP A 125 7.24 4.87 -19.27
N ALA A 126 7.06 3.54 -19.22
CA ALA A 126 7.21 2.67 -20.37
C ALA A 126 6.15 2.90 -21.46
N VAL A 127 5.00 3.54 -21.13
CA VAL A 127 3.90 3.75 -22.07
C VAL A 127 4.28 4.78 -23.12
N ALA A 128 4.22 4.39 -24.40
CA ALA A 128 4.42 5.28 -25.55
C ALA A 128 3.09 5.88 -26.02
N SER A 129 2.03 5.06 -26.12
CA SER A 129 0.69 5.52 -26.44
C SER A 129 -0.38 4.62 -25.85
N VAL A 130 -1.58 5.20 -25.70
CA VAL A 130 -2.79 4.50 -25.30
C VAL A 130 -3.87 4.86 -26.30
N ASP A 131 -4.42 3.87 -26.98
CA ASP A 131 -5.31 4.04 -28.13
C ASP A 131 -6.58 3.18 -27.98
N ALA A 132 -7.75 3.75 -28.24
CA ALA A 132 -9.00 3.02 -28.42
C ALA A 132 -9.00 2.43 -29.86
N THR A 133 -8.86 1.12 -29.98
CA THR A 133 -8.84 0.41 -31.26
C THR A 133 -10.23 -0.15 -31.64
N GLY A 134 -11.18 0.00 -30.77
CA GLY A 134 -12.59 -0.30 -30.91
C GLY A 134 -13.37 0.25 -29.73
N PRO A 135 -14.71 0.21 -29.71
CA PRO A 135 -15.50 0.78 -28.62
C PRO A 135 -15.17 0.19 -27.24
N PHE A 136 -14.69 -1.07 -27.20
CA PHE A 136 -14.30 -1.82 -25.99
C PHE A 136 -12.96 -2.54 -26.16
N GLU A 137 -12.12 -2.04 -27.06
CA GLU A 137 -10.79 -2.57 -27.33
C GLU A 137 -9.76 -1.48 -27.05
N LEU A 138 -8.84 -1.75 -26.11
CA LEU A 138 -7.78 -0.85 -25.71
C LEU A 138 -6.45 -1.44 -26.17
N THR A 139 -5.60 -0.60 -26.75
CA THR A 139 -4.22 -0.96 -27.10
C THR A 139 -3.25 0.00 -26.41
N ILE A 140 -2.35 -0.53 -25.62
CA ILE A 140 -1.25 0.21 -24.98
C ILE A 140 0.04 -0.17 -25.68
N LYS A 141 0.73 0.80 -26.29
CA LYS A 141 2.05 0.60 -26.89
C LYS A 141 3.13 1.05 -25.93
N LEU A 142 4.20 0.29 -25.83
CA LEU A 142 5.31 0.53 -24.93
C LEU A 142 6.56 0.95 -25.68
N LYS A 143 7.37 1.82 -25.11
CA LYS A 143 8.71 2.20 -25.58
C LYS A 143 9.67 1.00 -25.51
N TYR A 144 9.52 0.18 -24.50
CA TYR A 144 10.26 -1.05 -24.21
C TYR A 144 9.34 -2.02 -23.46
N PRO A 145 9.61 -3.33 -23.46
CA PRO A 145 8.84 -4.29 -22.66
C PRO A 145 8.86 -3.90 -21.18
N ASP A 146 7.73 -4.03 -20.50
CA ASP A 146 7.61 -3.72 -19.06
C ASP A 146 6.86 -4.85 -18.34
N ALA A 147 7.60 -5.69 -17.63
CA ALA A 147 7.05 -6.80 -16.87
C ALA A 147 6.23 -6.32 -15.64
N ALA A 148 6.47 -5.09 -15.15
CA ALA A 148 5.76 -4.52 -14.02
C ALA A 148 4.41 -3.88 -14.40
N LEU A 149 4.13 -3.67 -15.70
CA LEU A 149 2.97 -2.90 -16.15
C LEU A 149 1.64 -3.41 -15.60
N LEU A 150 1.39 -4.72 -15.60
CA LEU A 150 0.12 -5.26 -15.07
C LEU A 150 -0.04 -4.98 -13.56
N SER A 151 1.04 -5.04 -12.80
CA SER A 151 1.01 -4.70 -11.37
C SER A 151 0.64 -3.22 -11.15
N GLN A 152 1.13 -2.35 -12.01
CA GLN A 152 0.81 -0.92 -11.95
C GLN A 152 -0.62 -0.65 -12.37
N LEU A 153 -1.13 -1.36 -13.40
CA LEU A 153 -2.54 -1.31 -13.81
C LEU A 153 -3.50 -1.95 -12.79
N ALA A 154 -3.00 -2.80 -11.91
CA ALA A 154 -3.74 -3.37 -10.78
C ALA A 154 -3.71 -2.50 -9.51
N ASP A 155 -3.03 -1.36 -9.55
CA ASP A 155 -2.99 -0.35 -8.48
C ASP A 155 -3.53 1.01 -8.98
N ARG A 156 -3.21 2.09 -8.31
CA ARG A 156 -3.74 3.44 -8.55
C ARG A 156 -3.51 3.95 -9.97
N ALA A 157 -2.43 3.58 -10.63
CA ALA A 157 -2.15 3.97 -12.01
C ALA A 157 -3.18 3.42 -13.01
N GLY A 158 -3.81 2.29 -12.69
CA GLY A 158 -4.85 1.66 -13.50
C GLY A 158 -6.30 2.01 -13.13
N VAL A 159 -6.51 2.95 -12.20
CA VAL A 159 -7.85 3.37 -11.77
C VAL A 159 -8.57 4.13 -12.88
N MET A 160 -9.82 3.75 -13.13
CA MET A 160 -10.68 4.37 -14.14
C MET A 160 -11.58 5.43 -13.52
N VAL A 161 -11.36 6.70 -13.87
CA VAL A 161 -12.14 7.86 -13.43
C VAL A 161 -13.14 8.31 -14.51
N SER A 162 -14.28 8.90 -14.11
CA SER A 162 -15.22 9.51 -15.08
C SER A 162 -14.54 10.64 -15.85
N PRO A 163 -14.40 10.55 -17.18
CA PRO A 163 -13.84 11.63 -17.98
C PRO A 163 -14.63 12.94 -17.87
N LYS A 164 -15.95 12.85 -17.73
CA LYS A 164 -16.82 14.01 -17.53
C LYS A 164 -16.47 14.72 -16.23
N ALA A 165 -16.55 14.00 -15.11
CA ALA A 165 -16.30 14.58 -13.80
C ALA A 165 -14.85 15.09 -13.65
N ALA A 166 -13.86 14.36 -14.18
CA ALA A 166 -12.46 14.76 -14.07
C ALA A 166 -12.13 16.00 -14.90
N ARG A 167 -12.80 16.22 -16.06
CA ARG A 167 -12.67 17.46 -16.84
C ARG A 167 -13.34 18.65 -16.17
N GLU A 168 -14.56 18.43 -15.61
CA GLU A 168 -15.33 19.48 -14.95
C GLU A 168 -14.66 19.98 -13.66
N MET A 169 -14.09 19.07 -12.87
CA MET A 169 -13.51 19.38 -11.55
C MET A 169 -11.99 19.65 -11.58
N GLY A 170 -11.28 19.17 -12.60
CA GLY A 170 -9.82 19.36 -12.70
C GLY A 170 -9.07 18.91 -11.45
N THR A 171 -8.38 19.82 -10.77
CA THR A 171 -7.62 19.57 -9.53
C THR A 171 -8.51 19.24 -8.33
N ASP A 172 -9.79 19.63 -8.37
CA ASP A 172 -10.75 19.42 -7.29
C ASP A 172 -11.44 18.06 -7.37
N PHE A 173 -11.07 17.21 -8.35
CA PHE A 173 -11.65 15.87 -8.52
C PHE A 173 -11.64 15.05 -7.22
N GLY A 174 -10.57 15.15 -6.44
CA GLY A 174 -10.43 14.46 -5.15
C GLY A 174 -11.42 14.89 -4.05
N LEU A 175 -12.12 16.02 -4.21
CA LEU A 175 -13.16 16.46 -3.27
C LEU A 175 -14.46 15.68 -3.44
N LYS A 176 -14.74 15.19 -4.65
CA LYS A 176 -15.92 14.38 -4.96
C LYS A 176 -15.60 13.38 -6.09
N PRO A 177 -14.78 12.35 -5.80
CA PRO A 177 -14.35 11.40 -6.81
C PRO A 177 -15.51 10.62 -7.40
N ILE A 178 -15.49 10.44 -8.72
CA ILE A 178 -16.48 9.70 -9.50
C ILE A 178 -15.77 8.67 -10.36
N CYS A 179 -15.99 7.40 -10.05
CA CYS A 179 -15.36 6.26 -10.69
C CYS A 179 -16.40 5.21 -11.11
N ALA A 180 -15.94 3.98 -11.42
CA ALA A 180 -16.78 2.86 -11.86
C ALA A 180 -16.88 1.72 -10.80
N GLY A 181 -16.52 1.98 -9.54
CA GLY A 181 -16.51 0.96 -8.48
C GLY A 181 -17.87 0.77 -7.78
N PRO A 182 -17.91 -0.15 -6.79
CA PRO A 182 -19.16 -0.61 -6.17
C PRO A 182 -19.83 0.39 -5.24
N PHE A 183 -19.11 1.40 -4.75
CA PHE A 183 -19.68 2.42 -3.87
C PHE A 183 -19.41 3.81 -4.43
N ARG A 184 -20.38 4.72 -4.26
CA ARG A 184 -20.25 6.13 -4.63
C ARG A 184 -19.97 7.00 -3.42
N PHE A 185 -19.22 8.06 -3.63
CA PHE A 185 -18.89 9.05 -2.62
C PHE A 185 -20.13 9.82 -2.15
N VAL A 186 -20.27 9.98 -0.82
CA VAL A 186 -21.34 10.78 -0.19
C VAL A 186 -20.76 12.02 0.46
N GLU A 187 -19.83 11.83 1.42
CA GLU A 187 -19.20 12.95 2.13
C GLU A 187 -17.80 12.60 2.63
N ARG A 188 -16.99 13.62 2.85
CA ARG A 188 -15.75 13.55 3.63
C ARG A 188 -15.72 14.70 4.62
N VAL A 189 -15.48 14.36 5.88
CA VAL A 189 -15.10 15.30 6.94
C VAL A 189 -13.62 15.02 7.23
N PRO A 190 -12.69 15.93 6.89
CA PRO A 190 -11.25 15.71 7.08
C PRO A 190 -10.92 15.35 8.53
N HIS A 191 -10.03 14.39 8.73
CA HIS A 191 -9.61 13.84 10.03
C HIS A 191 -10.73 13.22 10.88
N ASP A 192 -11.90 13.00 10.32
CA ASP A 192 -13.02 12.34 10.97
C ASP A 192 -13.49 11.14 10.18
N ARG A 193 -14.17 11.35 9.03
CA ARG A 193 -14.78 10.25 8.29
C ARG A 193 -14.90 10.48 6.79
N ILE A 194 -15.01 9.36 6.08
CA ILE A 194 -15.45 9.28 4.68
C ILE A 194 -16.63 8.33 4.62
N VAL A 195 -17.72 8.76 4.00
CA VAL A 195 -18.95 7.97 3.86
C VAL A 195 -19.19 7.67 2.40
N LEU A 196 -19.46 6.42 2.11
CA LEU A 196 -19.78 5.90 0.79
C LEU A 196 -21.12 5.13 0.85
N GLU A 197 -21.88 5.14 -0.23
CA GLU A 197 -23.10 4.34 -0.37
C GLU A 197 -23.03 3.43 -1.59
N ARG A 198 -23.74 2.30 -1.55
CA ARG A 198 -23.75 1.33 -2.65
C ARG A 198 -24.19 2.01 -3.95
N PHE A 199 -23.51 1.65 -5.05
CA PHE A 199 -23.87 2.04 -6.40
C PHE A 199 -24.69 0.93 -7.07
N ASP A 200 -26.00 1.07 -7.13
CA ASP A 200 -26.92 0.01 -7.61
C ASP A 200 -26.69 -0.38 -9.07
N ARG A 201 -26.12 0.52 -9.91
CA ARG A 201 -25.78 0.24 -11.30
C ARG A 201 -24.36 -0.30 -11.50
N TYR A 202 -23.70 -0.71 -10.42
CA TYR A 202 -22.42 -1.37 -10.51
C TYR A 202 -22.51 -2.67 -11.29
N TRP A 203 -21.60 -2.90 -12.22
CA TRP A 203 -21.65 -4.06 -13.13
C TRP A 203 -21.69 -5.41 -12.40
N ASN A 204 -21.14 -5.50 -11.20
CA ASN A 204 -21.13 -6.70 -10.35
C ASN A 204 -21.93 -6.49 -9.05
N SER A 205 -23.03 -5.72 -9.12
CA SER A 205 -23.85 -5.34 -7.96
C SER A 205 -24.40 -6.53 -7.17
N GLN A 206 -24.56 -7.70 -7.80
CA GLN A 206 -25.04 -8.92 -7.12
C GLN A 206 -24.09 -9.41 -6.03
N GLN A 207 -22.80 -9.10 -6.12
CA GLN A 207 -21.80 -9.45 -5.10
C GLN A 207 -21.68 -8.39 -4.00
N ILE A 208 -22.31 -7.23 -4.14
CA ILE A 208 -22.24 -6.16 -3.14
C ILE A 208 -23.46 -6.26 -2.22
N LYS A 209 -23.22 -6.67 -0.97
CA LYS A 209 -24.27 -6.91 0.04
C LYS A 209 -24.34 -5.81 1.10
N LEU A 210 -23.33 -4.95 1.19
CA LEU A 210 -23.31 -3.80 2.08
C LEU A 210 -23.94 -2.60 1.40
N ASP A 211 -24.74 -1.82 2.13
CA ASP A 211 -25.41 -0.63 1.61
C ASP A 211 -24.57 0.64 1.81
N ARG A 212 -23.74 0.64 2.86
CA ARG A 212 -22.95 1.80 3.26
C ARG A 212 -21.60 1.40 3.83
N LEU A 213 -20.58 2.19 3.51
CA LEU A 213 -19.26 2.11 4.13
C LEU A 213 -18.96 3.44 4.81
N THR A 214 -18.45 3.37 6.04
CA THR A 214 -17.94 4.54 6.75
C THR A 214 -16.51 4.26 7.20
N PHE A 215 -15.57 5.00 6.63
CA PHE A 215 -14.18 4.98 7.05
C PHE A 215 -13.96 6.06 8.10
N LEU A 216 -13.39 5.70 9.25
CA LEU A 216 -13.11 6.58 10.37
C LEU A 216 -11.60 6.73 10.55
N SER A 217 -11.08 7.94 10.47
CA SER A 217 -9.65 8.21 10.66
C SER A 217 -9.34 8.24 12.15
N ILE A 218 -8.62 7.23 12.64
CA ILE A 218 -8.25 7.10 14.06
C ILE A 218 -6.77 6.73 14.14
N GLU A 219 -5.91 7.71 14.39
CA GLU A 219 -4.44 7.55 14.29
C GLU A 219 -3.87 6.65 15.40
N ASP A 220 -4.38 6.77 16.63
CA ASP A 220 -3.90 5.97 17.75
C ASP A 220 -4.38 4.51 17.67
N PRO A 221 -3.48 3.52 17.60
CA PRO A 221 -3.86 2.11 17.46
C PRO A 221 -4.63 1.58 18.67
N SER A 222 -4.38 2.08 19.88
CA SER A 222 -5.09 1.65 21.09
C SER A 222 -6.52 2.16 21.09
N VAL A 223 -6.74 3.37 20.58
CA VAL A 223 -8.08 3.96 20.39
C VAL A 223 -8.84 3.19 19.31
N ARG A 224 -8.18 2.85 18.17
CA ARG A 224 -8.80 1.99 17.13
C ARG A 224 -9.30 0.68 17.71
N PHE A 225 -8.43 -0.03 18.44
CA PHE A 225 -8.81 -1.31 19.05
C PHE A 225 -9.90 -1.17 20.13
N SER A 226 -9.85 -0.12 20.94
CA SER A 226 -10.88 0.16 21.94
C SER A 226 -12.24 0.42 21.30
N ASN A 227 -12.29 1.16 20.18
CA ASN A 227 -13.52 1.41 19.43
C ASN A 227 -14.09 0.11 18.80
N LEU A 228 -13.23 -0.80 18.32
CA LEU A 228 -13.67 -2.12 17.85
C LEU A 228 -14.27 -2.95 18.99
N ARG A 229 -13.63 -2.95 20.16
CA ARG A 229 -14.13 -3.67 21.33
C ARG A 229 -15.46 -3.08 21.85
N ALA A 230 -15.65 -1.79 21.74
CA ALA A 230 -16.90 -1.12 22.10
C ALA A 230 -18.01 -1.29 21.05
N GLY A 231 -17.68 -1.75 19.82
CA GLY A 231 -18.62 -1.86 18.71
C GLY A 231 -18.95 -0.52 18.04
N ILE A 232 -18.11 0.50 18.23
CA ILE A 232 -18.20 1.80 17.55
C ILE A 232 -17.75 1.65 16.08
N VAL A 233 -16.73 0.82 15.85
CA VAL A 233 -16.31 0.36 14.53
C VAL A 233 -16.50 -1.15 14.41
N ASP A 234 -16.64 -1.63 13.20
CA ASP A 234 -16.84 -3.05 12.88
C ASP A 234 -15.54 -3.76 12.50
N MET A 235 -14.58 -3.00 11.98
CA MET A 235 -13.29 -3.52 11.50
C MET A 235 -12.19 -2.50 11.75
N VAL A 236 -11.02 -3.00 12.09
CA VAL A 236 -9.76 -2.25 12.15
C VAL A 236 -8.86 -2.76 11.06
N ASP A 237 -8.46 -1.88 10.16
CA ASP A 237 -7.32 -2.05 9.29
C ASP A 237 -6.04 -1.87 10.10
N ARG A 238 -5.06 -2.72 9.94
CA ARG A 238 -3.78 -2.65 10.64
C ARG A 238 -3.88 -2.60 12.17
N LEU A 239 -4.38 -3.70 12.73
CA LEU A 239 -4.29 -3.91 14.17
C LEU A 239 -2.82 -3.97 14.60
N SER A 240 -2.50 -3.37 15.75
CA SER A 240 -1.15 -3.53 16.30
C SER A 240 -0.87 -4.99 16.69
N SER A 241 0.34 -5.44 16.50
CA SER A 241 0.74 -6.80 16.89
C SER A 241 0.55 -7.05 18.39
N SER A 242 0.79 -6.05 19.24
CA SER A 242 0.57 -6.12 20.69
C SER A 242 -0.90 -6.32 21.10
N ASP A 243 -1.86 -5.96 20.23
CA ASP A 243 -3.28 -6.15 20.47
C ASP A 243 -3.86 -7.42 19.81
N PHE A 244 -3.06 -8.10 18.98
CA PHE A 244 -3.52 -9.29 18.26
C PHE A 244 -3.97 -10.42 19.20
N ALA A 245 -3.17 -10.72 20.22
CA ALA A 245 -3.53 -11.76 21.21
C ALA A 245 -4.82 -11.40 21.97
N LYS A 246 -4.99 -10.12 22.35
CA LYS A 246 -6.20 -9.62 23.01
C LYS A 246 -7.43 -9.69 22.09
N ALA A 247 -7.27 -9.33 20.81
CA ALA A 247 -8.33 -9.42 19.81
C ALA A 247 -8.76 -10.86 19.58
N LYS A 248 -7.79 -11.78 19.44
CA LYS A 248 -8.02 -13.22 19.27
C LYS A 248 -8.75 -13.85 20.45
N ALA A 249 -8.49 -13.40 21.68
CA ALA A 249 -9.16 -13.86 22.89
C ALA A 249 -10.57 -13.28 23.06
N ALA A 250 -10.93 -12.23 22.32
CA ALA A 250 -12.24 -11.58 22.48
C ALA A 250 -13.34 -12.36 21.76
N SER A 251 -14.33 -12.88 22.50
CA SER A 251 -15.38 -13.78 21.99
C SER A 251 -16.23 -13.20 20.84
N ARG A 252 -16.31 -11.85 20.71
CA ARG A 252 -17.08 -11.13 19.69
C ARG A 252 -16.28 -10.75 18.45
N LEU A 253 -14.97 -10.97 18.45
CA LEU A 253 -14.07 -10.57 17.38
C LEU A 253 -13.54 -11.79 16.62
N GLU A 254 -13.21 -11.54 15.37
CA GLU A 254 -12.37 -12.40 14.55
C GLU A 254 -11.12 -11.64 14.15
N THR A 255 -10.05 -12.38 13.86
CA THR A 255 -8.77 -11.83 13.45
C THR A 255 -8.24 -12.58 12.24
N ASN A 256 -7.63 -11.85 11.33
CA ASN A 256 -6.86 -12.41 10.22
C ASN A 256 -5.45 -11.83 10.21
N ARG A 257 -4.51 -12.64 9.77
CA ARG A 257 -3.11 -12.26 9.60
C ARG A 257 -2.61 -12.85 8.29
N ILE A 258 -1.97 -12.04 7.47
CA ILE A 258 -1.38 -12.46 6.20
C ILE A 258 0.01 -11.86 6.06
N ALA A 259 0.96 -12.64 5.54
CA ALA A 259 2.25 -12.12 5.10
C ALA A 259 2.06 -11.01 4.07
N SER A 260 2.84 -9.97 4.17
CA SER A 260 2.74 -8.80 3.29
C SER A 260 3.98 -8.63 2.44
N GLU A 261 3.83 -7.94 1.31
CA GLU A 261 4.95 -7.42 0.51
C GLU A 261 5.56 -6.16 1.11
N ALA A 262 5.04 -5.70 2.26
CA ALA A 262 5.56 -4.53 2.95
C ALA A 262 6.94 -4.79 3.54
N TYR A 263 7.70 -3.72 3.76
CA TYR A 263 8.93 -3.80 4.56
C TYR A 263 9.14 -2.56 5.44
N ILE A 264 10.00 -2.74 6.44
CA ILE A 264 10.55 -1.66 7.25
C ILE A 264 12.05 -1.62 7.00
N ALA A 265 12.57 -0.42 6.80
CA ALA A 265 13.99 -0.21 6.49
C ALA A 265 14.50 1.12 7.06
N LEU A 266 15.82 1.23 7.13
CA LEU A 266 16.53 2.48 7.38
C LEU A 266 17.21 2.92 6.08
N THR A 267 16.81 4.06 5.52
CA THR A 267 17.49 4.67 4.39
C THR A 267 18.56 5.62 4.89
N ILE A 268 19.79 5.42 4.43
CA ILE A 268 20.92 6.27 4.75
C ILE A 268 21.02 7.40 3.71
N ASN A 269 21.26 8.61 4.17
CA ASN A 269 21.53 9.74 3.29
C ASN A 269 22.97 9.64 2.75
N ILE A 270 23.09 9.34 1.45
CA ILE A 270 24.40 9.15 0.78
C ILE A 270 24.89 10.44 0.12
N ALA A 271 23.97 11.18 -0.53
CA ALA A 271 24.33 12.35 -1.33
C ALA A 271 23.25 13.45 -1.39
N ASN A 272 22.23 13.41 -0.51
CA ASN A 272 21.16 14.39 -0.51
C ASN A 272 21.47 15.54 0.47
N GLY A 273 22.29 16.51 0.03
CA GLY A 273 22.61 17.70 0.80
C GLY A 273 23.58 17.46 1.97
N ASP A 274 23.73 18.48 2.83
CA ASP A 274 24.77 18.53 3.87
C ASP A 274 24.66 17.40 4.89
N LYS A 275 23.46 16.88 5.15
CA LYS A 275 23.23 15.80 6.08
C LYS A 275 23.73 14.42 5.60
N ALA A 276 24.12 14.33 4.33
CA ALA A 276 24.81 13.18 3.78
C ALA A 276 26.30 13.10 4.24
N MET A 277 26.92 14.25 4.57
CA MET A 277 28.35 14.36 4.91
C MET A 277 28.62 13.87 6.33
N THR A 278 28.20 12.64 6.65
CA THR A 278 28.39 11.97 7.94
C THR A 278 29.24 10.71 7.75
N PRO A 279 29.88 10.21 8.80
CA PRO A 279 30.65 8.96 8.71
C PRO A 279 29.80 7.81 8.11
N LEU A 280 28.54 7.65 8.54
CA LEU A 280 27.65 6.60 8.04
C LEU A 280 27.27 6.82 6.58
N GLY A 281 27.00 8.07 6.18
CA GLY A 281 26.69 8.43 4.79
C GLY A 281 27.85 8.13 3.83
N GLN A 282 29.09 8.39 4.24
CA GLN A 282 30.26 8.33 3.37
C GLN A 282 31.02 6.99 3.42
N GLN A 283 30.84 6.15 4.46
CA GLN A 283 31.64 4.93 4.68
C GLN A 283 30.76 3.67 4.64
N LYS A 284 30.85 2.89 3.55
CA LYS A 284 30.07 1.64 3.45
C LYS A 284 30.35 0.64 4.57
N LEU A 285 31.60 0.57 5.06
CA LEU A 285 31.94 -0.31 6.18
C LEU A 285 31.16 0.03 7.46
N LEU A 286 30.89 1.33 7.69
CA LEU A 286 30.08 1.76 8.83
C LEU A 286 28.59 1.42 8.63
N ARG A 287 28.06 1.50 7.41
CA ARG A 287 26.69 1.05 7.12
C ARG A 287 26.54 -0.46 7.35
N GLN A 288 27.50 -1.24 6.89
CA GLN A 288 27.56 -2.69 7.15
C GLN A 288 27.69 -2.99 8.65
N ALA A 289 28.56 -2.28 9.36
CA ALA A 289 28.71 -2.39 10.81
C ALA A 289 27.39 -2.11 11.55
N PHE A 290 26.69 -1.05 11.15
CA PHE A 290 25.39 -0.68 11.71
C PHE A 290 24.36 -1.80 11.49
N SER A 291 24.32 -2.41 10.29
CA SER A 291 23.45 -3.54 10.00
C SER A 291 23.75 -4.78 10.86
N PHE A 292 25.05 -5.12 11.10
CA PHE A 292 25.44 -6.21 11.98
C PHE A 292 25.14 -5.95 13.46
N ALA A 293 25.01 -4.68 13.87
CA ALA A 293 24.63 -4.33 15.23
C ALA A 293 23.14 -4.63 15.53
N ILE A 294 22.27 -4.76 14.51
CA ILE A 294 20.84 -4.91 14.67
C ILE A 294 20.43 -6.37 14.82
N ASP A 295 19.70 -6.68 15.89
CA ASP A 295 19.03 -7.97 16.11
C ASP A 295 17.61 -7.92 15.56
N ARG A 296 17.43 -8.35 14.32
CA ARG A 296 16.13 -8.37 13.63
C ARG A 296 15.15 -9.36 14.26
N ALA A 297 15.68 -10.48 14.80
CA ALA A 297 14.84 -11.46 15.49
C ALA A 297 14.27 -10.89 16.79
N SER A 298 15.08 -10.18 17.56
CA SER A 298 14.61 -9.48 18.76
C SER A 298 13.54 -8.41 18.45
N ILE A 299 13.68 -7.69 17.33
CA ILE A 299 12.64 -6.74 16.88
C ILE A 299 11.34 -7.48 16.55
N ARG A 300 11.40 -8.59 15.79
CA ARG A 300 10.24 -9.43 15.51
C ARG A 300 9.54 -9.87 16.80
N ASP A 301 10.31 -10.41 17.75
CA ASP A 301 9.73 -11.06 18.92
C ASP A 301 9.21 -10.05 19.95
N ASN A 302 9.92 -8.94 20.17
CA ASN A 302 9.59 -7.99 21.23
C ASN A 302 8.73 -6.81 20.79
N VAL A 303 8.72 -6.44 19.49
CA VAL A 303 7.94 -5.32 19.00
C VAL A 303 6.76 -5.80 18.16
N TYR A 304 6.96 -6.84 17.35
CA TYR A 304 5.92 -7.36 16.45
C TYR A 304 5.20 -8.61 16.99
N ASP A 305 5.55 -9.08 18.19
CA ASP A 305 4.94 -10.30 18.78
C ASP A 305 4.91 -11.49 17.79
N GLY A 306 6.04 -11.67 17.05
CA GLY A 306 6.17 -12.67 16.01
C GLY A 306 5.47 -12.34 14.68
N ALA A 307 4.80 -11.17 14.53
CA ALA A 307 4.06 -10.79 13.34
C ALA A 307 4.94 -10.03 12.32
N MET A 308 6.12 -10.56 12.06
CA MET A 308 7.06 -10.03 11.06
C MET A 308 7.95 -11.17 10.56
N VAL A 309 8.14 -11.27 9.27
CA VAL A 309 9.22 -12.07 8.69
C VAL A 309 10.50 -11.23 8.74
N VAL A 310 11.54 -11.74 9.40
CA VAL A 310 12.84 -11.03 9.39
C VAL A 310 13.43 -11.03 7.99
N GLY A 311 13.96 -9.89 7.55
CA GLY A 311 14.49 -9.73 6.20
C GLY A 311 15.64 -8.72 6.17
N ASN A 312 16.49 -8.85 5.16
CA ASN A 312 17.60 -7.94 4.88
C ASN A 312 17.60 -7.47 3.42
N GLN A 313 16.52 -7.74 2.70
CA GLN A 313 16.32 -7.41 1.28
C GLN A 313 14.90 -6.83 1.10
N PRO A 314 14.58 -6.23 -0.06
CA PRO A 314 13.24 -5.66 -0.30
C PRO A 314 12.12 -6.71 -0.38
N TRP A 315 12.45 -7.98 -0.49
CA TRP A 315 11.50 -9.12 -0.54
C TRP A 315 11.76 -10.09 0.61
N ALA A 316 10.72 -10.81 1.01
CA ALA A 316 10.81 -11.81 2.07
C ALA A 316 11.64 -13.03 1.63
N PRO A 317 12.30 -13.74 2.56
CA PRO A 317 13.18 -14.86 2.25
C PRO A 317 12.56 -16.06 1.54
N ASP A 318 11.24 -16.18 1.55
CA ASP A 318 10.47 -17.25 0.89
C ASP A 318 10.07 -16.92 -0.56
N THR A 319 10.44 -15.76 -1.07
CA THR A 319 10.15 -15.37 -2.46
C THR A 319 11.27 -15.77 -3.41
N VAL A 320 10.95 -15.98 -4.68
CA VAL A 320 11.95 -16.29 -5.73
C VAL A 320 12.89 -15.11 -6.01
N TRP A 321 12.52 -13.91 -5.61
CA TRP A 321 13.29 -12.68 -5.79
C TRP A 321 14.41 -12.51 -4.75
N TYR A 322 14.31 -13.24 -3.62
CA TYR A 322 15.27 -13.17 -2.54
C TYR A 322 16.58 -13.87 -2.92
N ASN A 323 17.71 -13.16 -2.84
CA ASN A 323 19.01 -13.76 -3.04
C ASN A 323 19.47 -14.51 -1.79
N SER A 324 19.37 -15.82 -1.80
CA SER A 324 19.80 -16.71 -0.70
C SER A 324 21.32 -16.73 -0.45
N GLY A 325 22.12 -16.18 -1.36
CA GLY A 325 23.55 -15.96 -1.15
C GLY A 325 23.86 -14.90 -0.09
N PHE A 326 22.86 -14.05 0.25
CA PHE A 326 22.96 -13.05 1.30
C PHE A 326 21.86 -13.27 2.36
N PRO A 327 21.93 -14.36 3.14
CA PRO A 327 20.90 -14.67 4.12
C PRO A 327 20.86 -13.62 5.25
N VAL A 328 19.74 -13.57 5.97
CA VAL A 328 19.65 -12.71 7.17
C VAL A 328 20.69 -13.15 8.18
N SER A 329 21.66 -12.30 8.42
CA SER A 329 22.69 -12.56 9.43
C SER A 329 22.15 -12.29 10.82
N PRO A 330 22.45 -13.14 11.83
CA PRO A 330 22.19 -12.81 13.21
C PRO A 330 23.01 -11.58 13.63
N ARG A 331 22.57 -10.91 14.68
CA ARG A 331 23.34 -9.82 15.29
C ARG A 331 24.77 -10.28 15.61
N ASN A 332 25.76 -9.46 15.23
CA ASN A 332 27.17 -9.78 15.46
C ASN A 332 27.95 -8.52 15.85
N LEU A 333 28.09 -8.29 17.17
CA LEU A 333 28.79 -7.12 17.71
C LEU A 333 30.29 -7.15 17.43
N GLU A 334 30.91 -8.33 17.42
CA GLU A 334 32.34 -8.47 17.11
C GLU A 334 32.62 -8.03 15.67
N LYS A 335 31.81 -8.55 14.70
CA LYS A 335 31.93 -8.15 13.30
C LYS A 335 31.65 -6.65 13.12
N ALA A 336 30.64 -6.11 13.80
CA ALA A 336 30.34 -4.68 13.74
C ALA A 336 31.57 -3.84 14.22
N ARG A 337 32.16 -4.19 15.33
CA ARG A 337 33.36 -3.49 15.87
C ARG A 337 34.56 -3.62 14.94
N GLN A 338 34.82 -4.80 14.37
CA GLN A 338 35.88 -5.00 13.37
C GLN A 338 35.69 -4.09 12.15
N LEU A 339 34.47 -3.94 11.64
CA LEU A 339 34.21 -3.05 10.53
C LEU A 339 34.36 -1.58 10.88
N ILE A 340 34.00 -1.18 12.11
CA ILE A 340 34.24 0.17 12.63
C ILE A 340 35.73 0.48 12.68
N GLU A 341 36.54 -0.48 13.17
CA GLU A 341 38.01 -0.36 13.22
C GLU A 341 38.59 -0.26 11.80
N GLN A 342 38.18 -1.14 10.89
CA GLN A 342 38.59 -1.10 9.47
C GLN A 342 38.24 0.20 8.78
N ALA A 343 37.14 0.83 9.18
CA ALA A 343 36.73 2.16 8.69
C ALA A 343 37.54 3.32 9.28
N GLY A 344 38.50 3.04 10.22
CA GLY A 344 39.37 4.04 10.86
C GLY A 344 38.72 4.73 12.07
N PHE A 345 37.67 4.18 12.65
CA PHE A 345 36.96 4.76 13.81
C PHE A 345 37.15 3.99 15.11
N ALA A 346 38.26 3.26 15.24
CA ALA A 346 38.62 2.59 16.49
C ALA A 346 38.59 3.57 17.68
N ASN A 347 37.89 3.21 18.76
CA ASN A 347 37.74 4.01 19.98
C ASN A 347 37.09 5.40 19.80
N GLN A 348 36.48 5.66 18.69
CA GLN A 348 35.69 6.88 18.45
C GLN A 348 34.20 6.60 18.57
N LYS A 349 33.43 7.55 19.12
CA LYS A 349 31.97 7.52 19.03
C LYS A 349 31.55 8.01 17.66
N ILE A 350 30.69 7.25 17.01
CA ILE A 350 30.13 7.59 15.70
C ILE A 350 28.71 8.07 15.93
N ASP A 351 28.51 9.39 15.83
CA ASP A 351 27.17 9.98 15.98
C ASP A 351 26.29 9.58 14.78
N VAL A 352 25.08 9.16 15.07
CA VAL A 352 24.07 8.79 14.08
C VAL A 352 22.71 9.37 14.49
N GLN A 353 22.08 10.13 13.64
CA GLN A 353 20.76 10.67 13.88
C GLN A 353 19.72 9.92 13.04
N ILE A 354 18.72 9.29 13.69
CA ILE A 354 17.64 8.58 13.02
C ILE A 354 16.36 9.41 13.12
N SER A 355 15.85 9.87 11.98
CA SER A 355 14.52 10.47 11.84
C SER A 355 13.47 9.36 11.62
N HIS A 356 12.35 9.45 12.31
CA HIS A 356 11.29 8.45 12.22
C HIS A 356 9.91 9.05 12.51
N SER A 357 8.83 8.38 12.12
CA SER A 357 7.47 8.81 12.44
C SER A 357 7.13 8.63 13.92
N ASN A 358 6.07 9.30 14.36
CA ASN A 358 5.53 9.17 15.72
C ASN A 358 4.70 7.88 15.94
N ASP A 359 4.59 7.01 14.93
CA ASP A 359 3.91 5.72 15.08
C ASP A 359 4.50 4.94 16.26
N PRO A 360 3.69 4.50 17.25
CA PRO A 360 4.20 3.86 18.45
C PRO A 360 5.05 2.60 18.20
N THR A 361 4.72 1.83 17.16
CA THR A 361 5.48 0.63 16.77
C THR A 361 6.85 1.03 16.22
N ILE A 362 6.90 2.05 15.36
CA ILE A 362 8.16 2.56 14.81
C ILE A 362 9.04 3.17 15.91
N VAL A 363 8.45 3.90 16.86
CA VAL A 363 9.18 4.42 18.03
C VAL A 363 9.84 3.29 18.79
N GLN A 364 9.13 2.19 19.07
CA GLN A 364 9.69 1.03 19.77
C GLN A 364 10.82 0.34 18.97
N VAL A 365 10.64 0.18 17.66
CA VAL A 365 11.69 -0.36 16.77
C VAL A 365 12.95 0.52 16.83
N MET A 366 12.79 1.84 16.73
CA MET A 366 13.93 2.77 16.74
C MET A 366 14.64 2.80 18.11
N GLN A 367 13.91 2.71 19.22
CA GLN A 367 14.49 2.58 20.57
C GLN A 367 15.29 1.27 20.73
N ALA A 368 14.77 0.17 20.18
CA ALA A 368 15.52 -1.10 20.18
C ALA A 368 16.81 -0.99 19.37
N ILE A 369 16.75 -0.40 18.16
CA ILE A 369 17.93 -0.18 17.31
C ILE A 369 18.94 0.75 17.99
N GLN A 370 18.48 1.85 18.59
CA GLN A 370 19.34 2.76 19.35
C GLN A 370 20.15 2.00 20.41
N LYS A 371 19.48 1.21 21.23
CA LYS A 371 20.16 0.41 22.28
C LYS A 371 21.18 -0.54 21.65
N MET A 372 20.80 -1.29 20.62
CA MET A 372 21.65 -2.29 19.97
C MET A 372 22.89 -1.67 19.29
N ALA A 373 22.71 -0.56 18.58
CA ALA A 373 23.77 0.13 17.86
C ALA A 373 24.75 0.82 18.84
N ASN A 374 24.25 1.37 19.97
CA ASN A 374 25.08 1.98 20.99
C ASN A 374 26.04 0.94 21.63
N GLU A 375 25.63 -0.32 21.78
CA GLU A 375 26.46 -1.40 22.25
C GLU A 375 27.62 -1.76 21.28
N ALA A 376 27.45 -1.45 19.98
CA ALA A 376 28.46 -1.68 18.95
C ALA A 376 29.48 -0.55 18.83
N GLY A 377 29.24 0.64 19.41
CA GLY A 377 30.14 1.80 19.37
C GLY A 377 29.53 3.02 18.64
N PHE A 378 28.32 2.94 18.17
CA PHE A 378 27.60 4.10 17.66
C PHE A 378 27.03 4.94 18.83
N ASN A 379 26.70 6.19 18.55
CA ASN A 379 26.00 7.11 19.46
C ASN A 379 24.72 7.57 18.77
N VAL A 380 23.65 6.78 18.89
CA VAL A 380 22.40 7.01 18.15
C VAL A 380 21.50 7.99 18.87
N SER A 381 21.04 9.02 18.18
CA SER A 381 20.00 9.96 18.61
C SER A 381 18.73 9.80 17.77
N LEU A 382 17.57 9.78 18.41
CA LEU A 382 16.27 9.61 17.75
C LEU A 382 15.59 10.97 17.56
N ARG A 383 14.94 11.16 16.40
CA ARG A 383 14.20 12.36 16.03
C ARG A 383 12.79 11.97 15.57
N PRO A 384 11.84 11.82 16.49
CA PRO A 384 10.46 11.59 16.13
C PRO A 384 9.88 12.83 15.43
N LYS A 385 9.11 12.58 14.36
CA LYS A 385 8.47 13.61 13.54
C LYS A 385 7.06 13.17 13.17
N GLU A 386 6.20 14.14 12.93
CA GLU A 386 4.92 13.89 12.26
C GLU A 386 5.18 13.40 10.82
N GLU A 387 4.32 12.50 10.28
CA GLU A 387 4.56 11.78 9.01
C GLU A 387 4.79 12.71 7.82
N ASN A 388 3.96 13.77 7.66
CA ASN A 388 4.12 14.72 6.56
C ASN A 388 5.41 15.53 6.68
N LYS A 389 5.79 15.90 7.92
CA LYS A 389 7.05 16.60 8.17
C LYS A 389 8.24 15.71 7.88
N LEU A 390 8.18 14.43 8.24
CA LEU A 390 9.20 13.45 7.91
C LEU A 390 9.37 13.32 6.39
N ALA A 391 8.27 13.22 5.64
CA ALA A 391 8.30 13.13 4.18
C ALA A 391 8.93 14.37 3.51
N ILE A 392 8.59 15.58 3.99
CA ILE A 392 9.17 16.83 3.49
C ILE A 392 10.68 16.90 3.79
N ASP A 393 11.09 16.56 5.01
CA ASP A 393 12.49 16.58 5.42
C ASP A 393 13.30 15.54 4.65
N ASN A 394 12.75 14.36 4.38
CA ASN A 394 13.36 13.32 3.57
C ASN A 394 13.63 13.80 2.14
N LYS A 395 12.63 14.37 1.47
CA LYS A 395 12.80 14.92 0.11
C LYS A 395 13.86 16.01 0.04
N SER A 396 13.95 16.85 1.08
CA SER A 396 14.89 17.99 1.14
C SER A 396 16.25 17.62 1.74
N GLY A 397 16.54 16.34 1.97
CA GLY A 397 17.81 15.86 2.51
C GLY A 397 18.10 16.26 3.97
N LYS A 398 17.08 16.66 4.75
CA LYS A 398 17.21 17.07 6.14
C LYS A 398 17.18 15.90 7.12
N PHE A 399 17.93 14.85 6.80
CA PHE A 399 18.09 13.64 7.62
C PHE A 399 19.45 13.00 7.37
N GLU A 400 19.97 12.24 8.35
CA GLU A 400 21.14 11.37 8.20
C GLU A 400 20.69 9.94 7.89
N VAL A 401 19.82 9.40 8.74
CA VAL A 401 19.15 8.12 8.56
C VAL A 401 17.66 8.36 8.72
N SER A 402 16.84 7.78 7.84
CA SER A 402 15.39 7.87 7.93
C SER A 402 14.78 6.48 7.99
N ALA A 403 13.93 6.23 9.00
CA ALA A 403 13.13 5.02 9.08
C ALA A 403 11.98 5.10 8.08
N GLN A 404 11.91 4.11 7.19
CA GLN A 404 10.94 4.03 6.11
C GLN A 404 10.02 2.82 6.29
N ARG A 405 8.77 3.00 5.91
CA ARG A 405 7.79 1.92 5.76
C ARG A 405 7.32 1.91 4.31
N TRP A 406 7.36 0.77 3.69
CA TRP A 406 6.80 0.55 2.36
C TRP A 406 5.66 -0.45 2.42
N SER A 407 4.54 -0.15 1.79
CA SER A 407 3.35 -1.02 1.81
C SER A 407 3.44 -2.19 0.82
N GLY A 408 4.52 -2.27 0.06
CA GLY A 408 4.73 -3.32 -0.91
C GLY A 408 3.98 -3.16 -2.24
N ARG A 409 4.49 -3.86 -3.22
CA ARG A 409 3.86 -4.10 -4.53
C ARG A 409 4.01 -5.57 -4.87
N ILE A 410 3.05 -6.09 -5.63
CA ILE A 410 3.07 -7.49 -6.06
C ILE A 410 4.23 -7.76 -7.02
N ASP A 411 4.50 -6.82 -7.93
CA ASP A 411 5.69 -6.94 -8.78
C ASP A 411 6.95 -6.50 -8.02
N PRO A 412 8.05 -7.29 -8.10
CA PRO A 412 9.28 -7.01 -7.38
C PRO A 412 9.91 -5.65 -7.72
N ASP A 413 9.76 -5.15 -8.94
CA ASP A 413 10.30 -3.85 -9.37
C ASP A 413 9.82 -2.70 -8.49
N GLY A 414 8.54 -2.70 -8.12
CA GLY A 414 7.93 -1.69 -7.26
C GLY A 414 8.40 -1.69 -5.81
N ASN A 415 9.22 -2.68 -5.41
CA ASN A 415 9.77 -2.78 -4.07
C ASN A 415 11.24 -2.35 -3.99
N ILE A 416 11.91 -2.13 -5.11
CA ILE A 416 13.34 -1.81 -5.19
C ILE A 416 13.63 -0.59 -6.05
N SER A 417 13.23 -0.55 -7.32
CA SER A 417 13.72 0.41 -8.31
C SER A 417 13.47 1.87 -7.91
N TRP A 418 12.30 2.17 -7.35
CA TRP A 418 11.93 3.54 -6.95
C TRP A 418 12.79 4.12 -5.82
N PHE A 419 13.49 3.26 -5.06
CA PHE A 419 14.23 3.65 -3.85
C PHE A 419 15.74 3.68 -4.04
N VAL A 420 16.27 3.06 -5.11
CA VAL A 420 17.73 2.86 -5.27
C VAL A 420 18.27 3.25 -6.64
N THR A 421 17.44 3.43 -7.69
CA THR A 421 17.95 3.92 -8.98
C THR A 421 18.30 5.39 -8.90
N CYS A 422 19.33 5.82 -9.63
CA CYS A 422 19.96 7.15 -9.53
C CYS A 422 18.97 8.31 -9.60
N GLU A 423 18.04 8.29 -10.56
CA GLU A 423 17.10 9.37 -10.83
C GLU A 423 15.70 9.15 -10.20
N ALA A 424 15.52 8.07 -9.42
CA ALA A 424 14.22 7.76 -8.85
C ALA A 424 13.76 8.81 -7.82
N GLY A 425 12.49 9.19 -7.90
CA GLY A 425 11.90 10.24 -7.07
C GLY A 425 11.80 9.90 -5.58
N ASP A 426 11.73 8.60 -5.24
CA ASP A 426 11.66 8.10 -3.87
C ASP A 426 13.05 7.62 -3.35
N ASN A 427 14.11 7.76 -4.15
CA ASN A 427 15.49 7.60 -3.71
C ASN A 427 15.92 8.82 -2.87
N ILE A 428 15.38 8.91 -1.66
CA ILE A 428 15.59 10.05 -0.76
C ILE A 428 17.04 10.19 -0.30
N GLY A 429 17.82 9.09 -0.30
CA GLY A 429 19.24 9.07 0.05
C GLY A 429 20.17 9.52 -1.08
N ARG A 430 19.66 9.67 -2.29
CA ARG A 430 20.44 9.96 -3.51
C ARG A 430 21.61 9.00 -3.72
N TYR A 431 21.42 7.74 -3.38
CA TYR A 431 22.33 6.68 -3.77
C TYR A 431 22.33 6.51 -5.29
N CYS A 432 23.49 6.27 -5.88
CA CYS A 432 23.59 6.09 -7.33
C CYS A 432 24.70 5.06 -7.64
N ASN A 433 24.32 4.02 -8.37
CA ASN A 433 25.21 3.00 -8.89
C ASN A 433 24.67 2.56 -10.26
N HIS A 434 25.40 2.88 -11.33
CA HIS A 434 24.92 2.62 -12.70
C HIS A 434 24.85 1.12 -13.03
N ASP A 435 25.73 0.29 -12.46
CA ASP A 435 25.65 -1.17 -12.66
C ASP A 435 24.35 -1.74 -12.04
N LEU A 436 23.92 -1.17 -10.90
CA LEU A 436 22.62 -1.48 -10.29
C LEU A 436 21.47 -1.04 -11.20
N ASP A 437 21.52 0.19 -11.70
CA ASP A 437 20.48 0.74 -12.58
C ASP A 437 20.31 -0.12 -13.84
N ASP A 438 21.42 -0.57 -14.43
CA ASP A 438 21.41 -1.44 -15.61
C ASP A 438 20.74 -2.79 -15.29
N LYS A 439 21.06 -3.42 -14.16
CA LYS A 439 20.42 -4.68 -13.74
C LYS A 439 18.93 -4.53 -13.52
N LEU A 440 18.51 -3.49 -12.80
CA LEU A 440 17.09 -3.22 -12.53
C LEU A 440 16.33 -2.86 -13.82
N SER A 441 16.93 -2.03 -14.70
CA SER A 441 16.34 -1.71 -16.00
C SER A 441 16.16 -2.95 -16.88
N LEU A 442 17.14 -3.88 -16.88
CA LEU A 442 17.04 -5.12 -17.62
C LEU A 442 15.99 -6.05 -17.01
N ALA A 443 15.96 -6.20 -15.68
CA ALA A 443 14.96 -7.00 -14.97
C ALA A 443 13.52 -6.53 -15.27
N ARG A 444 13.29 -5.23 -15.36
CA ARG A 444 11.99 -4.65 -15.72
C ARG A 444 11.59 -5.00 -17.17
N LYS A 445 12.55 -5.12 -18.08
CA LYS A 445 12.32 -5.44 -19.50
C LYS A 445 12.23 -6.94 -19.77
N THR A 446 12.57 -7.78 -18.81
CA THR A 446 12.63 -9.24 -18.95
C THR A 446 11.33 -9.87 -18.45
N SER A 447 10.66 -10.65 -19.29
CA SER A 447 9.41 -11.34 -18.96
C SER A 447 9.63 -12.77 -18.45
N ASP A 448 10.77 -13.40 -18.72
CA ASP A 448 11.10 -14.71 -18.16
C ASP A 448 11.36 -14.59 -16.63
N PRO A 449 10.59 -15.30 -15.79
CA PRO A 449 10.72 -15.16 -14.34
C PRO A 449 12.07 -15.59 -13.78
N ALA A 450 12.74 -16.60 -14.37
CA ALA A 450 14.01 -17.09 -13.87
C ALA A 450 15.15 -16.14 -14.21
N GLU A 451 15.21 -15.66 -15.46
CA GLU A 451 16.17 -14.63 -15.88
C GLU A 451 15.97 -13.33 -15.09
N ARG A 452 14.71 -12.95 -14.85
CA ARG A 452 14.36 -11.77 -14.07
C ARG A 452 14.81 -11.89 -12.62
N ALA A 453 14.63 -13.07 -11.99
CA ALA A 453 15.11 -13.34 -10.64
C ALA A 453 16.63 -13.24 -10.54
N ASP A 454 17.37 -13.77 -11.51
CA ASP A 454 18.84 -13.71 -11.57
C ASP A 454 19.33 -12.25 -11.63
N LEU A 455 18.68 -11.40 -12.42
CA LEU A 455 18.99 -9.97 -12.48
C LEU A 455 18.79 -9.26 -11.14
N TYR A 456 17.68 -9.56 -10.43
CA TYR A 456 17.47 -9.05 -9.08
C TYR A 456 18.48 -9.60 -8.07
N HIS A 457 18.90 -10.86 -8.20
CA HIS A 457 19.95 -11.42 -7.34
C HIS A 457 21.28 -10.68 -7.51
N HIS A 458 21.65 -10.30 -8.74
CA HIS A 458 22.81 -9.45 -8.99
C HIS A 458 22.66 -8.05 -8.41
N ALA A 459 21.48 -7.43 -8.56
CA ALA A 459 21.17 -6.13 -7.95
C ALA A 459 21.31 -6.17 -6.42
N ILE A 460 20.82 -7.24 -5.78
CA ILE A 460 20.97 -7.44 -4.33
C ILE A 460 22.43 -7.56 -3.91
N ALA A 461 23.29 -8.23 -4.68
CA ALA A 461 24.70 -8.32 -4.34
C ALA A 461 25.37 -6.94 -4.24
N ILE A 462 25.05 -6.03 -5.17
CA ILE A 462 25.52 -4.65 -5.14
C ILE A 462 24.96 -3.91 -3.91
N LEU A 463 23.65 -4.03 -3.64
CA LEU A 463 23.03 -3.37 -2.49
C LEU A 463 23.53 -3.90 -1.14
N GLN A 464 23.88 -5.17 -1.02
CA GLN A 464 24.42 -5.74 0.20
C GLN A 464 25.88 -5.28 0.44
N ASP A 465 26.65 -4.97 -0.59
CA ASP A 465 27.98 -4.39 -0.47
C ASP A 465 27.92 -2.89 -0.13
N ASP A 466 27.15 -2.10 -0.86
CA ASP A 466 27.05 -0.65 -0.68
C ASP A 466 26.18 -0.23 0.51
N MET A 467 25.15 -1.01 0.81
CA MET A 467 24.19 -0.89 1.92
C MET A 467 23.58 0.51 2.09
N PRO A 468 22.99 1.10 1.04
CA PRO A 468 22.33 2.39 1.16
C PRO A 468 20.99 2.31 1.95
N ILE A 469 20.42 1.11 2.00
CA ILE A 469 19.19 0.79 2.73
C ILE A 469 19.45 -0.45 3.61
N ILE A 470 19.11 -0.35 4.89
CA ILE A 470 19.18 -1.46 5.83
C ILE A 470 17.77 -1.96 6.07
N TYR A 471 17.40 -3.05 5.42
CA TYR A 471 16.09 -3.71 5.61
C TYR A 471 16.05 -4.42 6.96
N LEU A 472 14.90 -4.36 7.64
CA LEU A 472 14.69 -4.94 8.97
C LEU A 472 13.78 -6.17 8.93
N GLY A 473 12.80 -6.17 8.03
CA GLY A 473 11.86 -7.27 7.84
C GLY A 473 10.54 -6.82 7.25
N HIS A 474 9.64 -7.80 7.11
CA HIS A 474 8.35 -7.71 6.42
C HIS A 474 7.23 -7.92 7.45
N PRO A 475 6.61 -6.84 7.97
CA PRO A 475 5.49 -6.97 8.91
C PRO A 475 4.26 -7.56 8.24
N ASP A 476 3.53 -8.41 8.96
CA ASP A 476 2.27 -8.92 8.47
C ASP A 476 1.17 -7.85 8.48
N TYR A 477 0.20 -7.99 7.59
CA TYR A 477 -1.07 -7.29 7.72
C TYR A 477 -1.97 -8.03 8.70
N ILE A 478 -2.41 -7.32 9.74
CA ILE A 478 -3.24 -7.87 10.81
C ILE A 478 -4.57 -7.12 10.82
N TYR A 479 -5.65 -7.87 10.70
CA TYR A 479 -7.01 -7.36 10.76
C TYR A 479 -7.73 -7.88 11.99
N ALA A 480 -8.60 -7.06 12.56
CA ALA A 480 -9.56 -7.50 13.56
C ALA A 480 -10.94 -6.92 13.21
N TYR A 481 -11.97 -7.72 13.35
CA TYR A 481 -13.33 -7.32 13.00
C TYR A 481 -14.38 -8.06 13.82
N THR A 482 -15.59 -7.52 13.84
CA THR A 482 -16.73 -8.16 14.52
C THR A 482 -17.09 -9.48 13.86
N LYS A 483 -17.45 -10.50 14.65
CA LYS A 483 -17.99 -11.77 14.14
C LYS A 483 -19.28 -11.65 13.33
N LYS A 484 -19.94 -10.48 13.40
CA LYS A 484 -21.09 -10.17 12.55
C LYS A 484 -20.72 -9.89 11.09
N LEU A 485 -19.44 -9.62 10.81
CA LEU A 485 -18.92 -9.40 9.47
C LEU A 485 -18.49 -10.75 8.88
N HIS A 486 -19.04 -11.06 7.71
CA HIS A 486 -18.77 -12.29 6.97
C HIS A 486 -18.22 -11.96 5.58
N GLY A 487 -17.54 -12.94 4.96
CA GLY A 487 -17.03 -12.83 3.60
C GLY A 487 -15.73 -12.04 3.44
N PHE A 488 -15.16 -11.47 4.52
CA PHE A 488 -13.86 -10.83 4.45
C PHE A 488 -12.76 -11.82 4.10
N ARG A 489 -11.89 -11.44 3.16
CA ARG A 489 -10.68 -12.18 2.78
C ARG A 489 -9.52 -11.20 2.74
N PRO A 490 -8.39 -11.49 3.43
CA PRO A 490 -7.19 -10.67 3.31
C PRO A 490 -6.49 -10.89 1.97
N TYR A 491 -5.84 -9.85 1.47
CA TYR A 491 -5.04 -9.87 0.24
C TYR A 491 -3.59 -9.47 0.55
N PRO A 492 -2.59 -9.95 -0.21
CA PRO A 492 -1.18 -9.69 0.06
C PRO A 492 -0.80 -8.21 -0.11
N ASP A 493 -1.56 -7.43 -0.87
CA ASP A 493 -1.40 -5.97 -1.00
C ASP A 493 -2.01 -5.18 0.18
N GLY A 494 -2.67 -5.88 1.11
CA GLY A 494 -3.30 -5.30 2.29
C GLY A 494 -4.63 -4.57 2.03
N LEU A 495 -5.13 -4.55 0.79
CA LEU A 495 -6.36 -3.83 0.45
C LEU A 495 -7.60 -4.68 0.72
N ILE A 496 -8.67 -4.02 1.14
CA ILE A 496 -9.97 -4.66 1.43
C ILE A 496 -10.81 -4.64 0.15
N ARG A 497 -11.25 -5.82 -0.32
CA ARG A 497 -12.23 -5.99 -1.39
C ARG A 497 -13.59 -6.27 -0.77
N PHE A 498 -14.61 -5.53 -1.17
CA PHE A 498 -15.94 -5.55 -0.54
C PHE A 498 -16.92 -6.54 -1.15
N SER A 499 -16.54 -7.24 -2.21
CA SER A 499 -17.34 -8.28 -2.84
C SER A 499 -17.63 -9.42 -1.86
N ASN A 500 -18.90 -9.84 -1.79
CA ASN A 500 -19.42 -10.88 -0.90
C ASN A 500 -19.30 -10.59 0.61
N MET A 501 -18.86 -9.41 1.01
CA MET A 501 -18.89 -9.02 2.42
C MET A 501 -20.32 -8.61 2.82
N TYR A 502 -20.78 -9.12 3.98
CA TYR A 502 -22.06 -8.75 4.56
C TYR A 502 -22.01 -8.74 6.08
N LYS A 503 -22.93 -8.01 6.71
CA LYS A 503 -23.03 -7.90 8.17
C LYS A 503 -24.43 -8.27 8.63
N ASN A 504 -24.53 -9.17 9.61
CA ASN A 504 -25.76 -9.59 10.27
C ASN A 504 -26.16 -8.68 11.43
#